data_2fe4b84e08e0e4cbe08dfe9f0984a9a4
#
_entry.id   2fe4b84e08e0e4cbe08dfe9f0984a9a4
#
_cell.length_a   1.000
_cell.length_b   1.000
_cell.length_c   1.000
_cell.angle_alpha   90.00
_cell.angle_beta   90.00
_cell.angle_gamma   90.00
#
_symmetry.space_group_name_H-M   'P 1'
#
loop_
_entity.id
_entity.type
_entity.pdbx_description
1 polymer ?
#
loop_
_entity_poly.entity_id
_entity_poly.type
_entity_poly.pdbx_seq_one_letter_code
_entity_poly.pdbx_strand_id
1 'polypeptide(L)'
;KICDEMLKPCGEFNFVRKPHEEPENIVQDYIEEKLSVSAPIFSLGFKESYGLPKRTLRQKIAADVLLELLAGTTSELYNSLLEQGLINTSFGFEQFTGFGYAATIFNGESKNPKEVAKQIKAAIKSMRENGINAEDFERTRRKLYGRTVMSFNDIDEIANDLVGAHFDKVG
;
A
#
# COMPACT_ATOMS: atom_id res chain seq x y z
N LYS A 1 15.56 18.67 24.71
CA LYS A 1 16.18 19.92 25.20
C LYS A 1 15.53 21.13 24.55
N ILE A 2 15.54 21.30 23.22
CA ILE A 2 14.88 22.44 22.54
C ILE A 2 13.36 22.41 22.76
N CYS A 3 12.72 21.25 22.63
CA CYS A 3 11.30 21.13 22.93
C CYS A 3 10.96 21.47 24.39
N ASP A 4 11.77 21.01 25.33
CA ASP A 4 11.55 21.27 26.77
C ASP A 4 11.72 22.75 27.11
N GLU A 5 12.58 23.47 26.39
CA GLU A 5 12.84 24.90 26.59
C GLU A 5 11.76 25.77 25.90
N MET A 6 11.23 25.34 24.76
CA MET A 6 10.32 26.15 23.93
C MET A 6 8.85 25.80 24.08
N LEU A 7 8.51 24.56 24.42
CA LEU A 7 7.12 24.12 24.59
C LEU A 7 6.71 24.32 26.06
N LYS A 8 5.74 25.20 26.27
CA LYS A 8 5.12 25.33 27.59
C LYS A 8 4.20 24.14 27.83
N PRO A 9 4.22 23.52 29.03
CA PRO A 9 3.23 22.50 29.36
C PRO A 9 1.83 23.13 29.26
N CYS A 10 1.01 22.59 28.41
CA CYS A 10 -0.40 23.03 28.24
C CYS A 10 -1.35 22.06 28.92
N GLY A 11 -1.21 21.77 30.19
CA GLY A 11 -2.16 20.98 30.97
C GLY A 11 -2.53 19.60 30.36
N GLU A 12 -3.35 18.84 31.07
CA GLU A 12 -3.92 17.59 30.55
C GLU A 12 -5.06 17.89 29.60
N PHE A 13 -4.87 17.63 28.32
CA PHE A 13 -5.94 17.69 27.32
C PHE A 13 -6.44 16.28 27.01
N ASN A 14 -7.71 16.06 27.22
CA ASN A 14 -8.34 14.80 26.85
C ASN A 14 -8.80 14.87 25.38
N PHE A 15 -7.92 14.47 24.45
CA PHE A 15 -8.22 14.43 23.03
C PHE A 15 -9.05 13.17 22.70
N VAL A 16 -10.32 13.35 22.44
CA VAL A 16 -11.16 12.30 21.87
C VAL A 16 -11.13 12.42 20.36
N ARG A 17 -10.43 11.51 19.69
CA ARG A 17 -10.52 11.39 18.23
C ARG A 17 -11.92 10.87 17.88
N LYS A 18 -12.68 11.66 17.15
CA LYS A 18 -13.91 11.19 16.50
C LYS A 18 -13.51 10.62 15.14
N PRO A 19 -13.54 9.29 14.93
CA PRO A 19 -13.33 8.73 13.61
C PRO A 19 -14.47 9.24 12.70
N HIS A 20 -14.12 9.64 11.48
CA HIS A 20 -15.13 9.84 10.44
C HIS A 20 -15.73 8.48 10.09
N GLU A 21 -17.05 8.42 9.98
CA GLU A 21 -17.75 7.27 9.41
C GLU A 21 -17.51 7.30 7.90
N GLU A 22 -16.64 6.41 7.44
CA GLU A 22 -16.40 6.25 6.02
C GLU A 22 -17.56 5.47 5.38
N PRO A 23 -18.19 5.96 4.29
CA PRO A 23 -19.25 5.22 3.62
C PRO A 23 -18.71 3.90 3.06
N GLU A 24 -19.50 2.82 3.12
CA GLU A 24 -19.12 1.54 2.54
C GLU A 24 -18.89 1.62 1.02
N ASN A 25 -19.73 2.39 0.36
CA ASN A 25 -19.67 2.54 -1.10
C ASN A 25 -18.70 3.64 -1.52
N ILE A 26 -18.14 3.46 -2.71
CA ILE A 26 -17.35 4.48 -3.39
C ILE A 26 -18.30 5.61 -3.80
N VAL A 27 -17.99 6.85 -3.39
CA VAL A 27 -18.80 8.04 -3.73
C VAL A 27 -18.60 8.43 -5.20
N GLN A 28 -17.38 8.29 -5.69
CA GLN A 28 -17.00 8.62 -7.06
C GLN A 28 -15.96 7.61 -7.54
N ASP A 29 -16.24 6.95 -8.64
CA ASP A 29 -15.42 5.86 -9.20
C ASP A 29 -14.31 6.36 -10.15
N TYR A 30 -14.42 7.60 -10.63
CA TYR A 30 -13.42 8.22 -11.49
C TYR A 30 -13.35 9.73 -11.31
N ILE A 31 -12.13 10.25 -11.24
CA ILE A 31 -11.85 11.68 -11.26
C ILE A 31 -10.65 11.94 -12.16
N GLU A 32 -10.67 13.05 -12.91
CA GLU A 32 -9.56 13.50 -13.73
C GLU A 32 -9.38 15.00 -13.54
N GLU A 33 -8.15 15.42 -13.27
CA GLU A 33 -7.78 16.81 -13.11
C GLU A 33 -6.60 17.15 -14.04
N LYS A 34 -6.66 18.33 -14.63
CA LYS A 34 -5.57 18.86 -15.47
C LYS A 34 -4.63 19.68 -14.61
N LEU A 35 -3.46 19.12 -14.36
CA LEU A 35 -2.39 19.78 -13.61
C LEU A 35 -1.15 19.97 -14.50
N SER A 36 -0.25 20.88 -14.07
CA SER A 36 1.03 21.09 -14.74
C SER A 36 2.01 19.98 -14.36
N VAL A 37 1.90 18.84 -15.02
CA VAL A 37 2.76 17.66 -14.81
C VAL A 37 3.45 17.26 -16.11
N SER A 38 4.64 16.67 -16.03
CA SER A 38 5.42 16.26 -17.20
C SER A 38 4.85 15.03 -17.90
N ALA A 39 4.18 14.16 -17.15
CA ALA A 39 3.50 12.97 -17.65
C ALA A 39 2.20 12.75 -16.86
N PRO A 40 1.18 12.10 -17.46
CA PRO A 40 -0.04 11.76 -16.74
C PRO A 40 0.25 10.81 -15.59
N ILE A 41 -0.18 11.17 -14.38
CA ILE A 41 -0.08 10.37 -13.17
C ILE A 41 -1.44 9.72 -12.93
N PHE A 42 -1.44 8.47 -12.48
CA PHE A 42 -2.68 7.78 -12.11
C PHE A 42 -2.56 7.16 -10.73
N SER A 43 -3.72 7.02 -10.10
CA SER A 43 -3.91 6.22 -8.90
C SER A 43 -5.15 5.35 -9.07
N LEU A 44 -4.99 4.03 -8.87
CA LEU A 44 -6.09 3.07 -8.88
C LEU A 44 -6.24 2.50 -7.47
N GLY A 45 -7.30 2.90 -6.77
CA GLY A 45 -7.58 2.46 -5.41
C GLY A 45 -8.62 1.34 -5.35
N PHE A 46 -8.40 0.40 -4.44
CA PHE A 46 -9.37 -0.61 -4.03
C PHE A 46 -9.67 -0.38 -2.55
N LYS A 47 -10.87 0.13 -2.28
CA LYS A 47 -11.34 0.38 -0.92
C LYS A 47 -11.76 -0.93 -0.27
N GLU A 48 -11.37 -1.11 0.99
CA GLU A 48 -11.85 -2.21 1.82
C GLU A 48 -13.11 -1.78 2.60
N SER A 49 -13.92 -2.75 2.97
CA SER A 49 -15.16 -2.49 3.72
C SER A 49 -14.87 -1.79 5.04
N TYR A 50 -15.66 -0.77 5.35
CA TYR A 50 -15.62 -0.07 6.64
C TYR A 50 -15.99 -1.00 7.79
N GLY A 51 -15.40 -0.78 8.94
CA GLY A 51 -15.74 -1.52 10.16
C GLY A 51 -15.08 -2.91 10.27
N LEU A 52 -14.22 -3.29 9.34
CA LEU A 52 -13.39 -4.46 9.54
C LEU A 52 -12.48 -4.27 10.76
N PRO A 53 -12.30 -5.31 11.60
CA PRO A 53 -11.32 -5.24 12.65
C PRO A 53 -9.94 -4.93 12.04
N LYS A 54 -9.12 -4.18 12.78
CA LYS A 54 -7.74 -3.91 12.37
C LYS A 54 -7.09 -5.21 11.89
N ARG A 55 -6.43 -5.17 10.74
CA ARG A 55 -5.73 -6.34 10.21
C ARG A 55 -4.72 -6.87 11.22
N THR A 56 -4.73 -8.17 11.42
CA THR A 56 -3.68 -8.86 12.18
C THR A 56 -2.35 -8.76 11.43
N LEU A 57 -1.23 -8.91 12.13
CA LEU A 57 0.10 -8.95 11.50
C LEU A 57 0.16 -9.99 10.37
N ARG A 58 -0.42 -11.17 10.59
CA ARG A 58 -0.50 -12.22 9.56
C ARG A 58 -1.24 -11.76 8.31
N GLN A 59 -2.34 -11.04 8.47
CA GLN A 59 -3.11 -10.50 7.33
C GLN A 59 -2.34 -9.39 6.59
N LYS A 60 -1.60 -8.55 7.32
CA LYS A 60 -0.72 -7.54 6.71
C LYS A 60 0.36 -8.20 5.86
N ILE A 61 1.10 -9.15 6.42
CA ILE A 61 2.15 -9.88 5.71
C ILE A 61 1.58 -10.65 4.51
N ALA A 62 0.42 -11.28 4.65
CA ALA A 62 -0.22 -11.98 3.54
C ALA A 62 -0.61 -11.02 2.41
N ALA A 63 -1.08 -9.82 2.73
CA ALA A 63 -1.38 -8.79 1.73
C ALA A 63 -0.11 -8.27 1.05
N ASP A 64 0.98 -8.06 1.79
CA ASP A 64 2.27 -7.67 1.21
C ASP A 64 2.80 -8.72 0.23
N VAL A 65 2.75 -10.00 0.61
CA VAL A 65 3.14 -11.11 -0.28
C VAL A 65 2.27 -11.13 -1.53
N LEU A 66 0.95 -10.99 -1.37
CA LEU A 66 0.00 -11.01 -2.49
C LEU A 66 0.24 -9.85 -3.46
N LEU A 67 0.45 -8.64 -2.95
CA LEU A 67 0.70 -7.46 -3.77
C LEU A 67 2.05 -7.53 -4.48
N GLU A 68 3.09 -8.04 -3.83
CA GLU A 68 4.38 -8.25 -4.44
C GLU A 68 4.33 -9.32 -5.55
N LEU A 69 3.55 -10.38 -5.37
CA LEU A 69 3.29 -11.39 -6.40
C LEU A 69 2.55 -10.80 -7.60
N LEU A 70 1.55 -9.95 -7.33
CA LEU A 70 0.68 -9.38 -8.36
C LEU A 70 1.39 -8.30 -9.19
N ALA A 71 2.07 -7.36 -8.52
CA ALA A 71 2.54 -6.12 -9.13
C ALA A 71 3.97 -5.72 -8.72
N GLY A 72 4.69 -6.58 -8.01
CA GLY A 72 6.11 -6.36 -7.72
C GLY A 72 6.97 -6.36 -8.98
N THR A 73 8.16 -5.80 -8.91
CA THR A 73 9.07 -5.61 -10.07
C THR A 73 9.46 -6.90 -10.80
N THR A 74 9.22 -8.06 -10.20
CA THR A 74 9.47 -9.39 -10.79
C THR A 74 8.19 -10.09 -11.23
N SER A 75 7.03 -9.46 -11.09
CA SER A 75 5.74 -10.02 -11.50
C SER A 75 5.57 -9.97 -13.02
N GLU A 76 4.77 -10.90 -13.55
CA GLU A 76 4.40 -10.93 -14.97
C GLU A 76 3.67 -9.64 -15.37
N LEU A 77 2.75 -9.17 -14.53
CA LEU A 77 2.02 -7.93 -14.77
C LEU A 77 2.97 -6.72 -14.92
N TYR A 78 3.90 -6.54 -13.98
CA TYR A 78 4.86 -5.43 -14.03
C TYR A 78 5.68 -5.46 -15.31
N ASN A 79 6.28 -6.61 -15.63
CA ASN A 79 7.12 -6.75 -16.80
C ASN A 79 6.33 -6.53 -18.11
N SER A 80 5.13 -7.09 -18.20
CA SER A 80 4.25 -6.91 -19.37
C SER A 80 3.85 -5.44 -19.56
N LEU A 81 3.48 -4.73 -18.50
CA LEU A 81 3.13 -3.30 -18.57
C LEU A 81 4.34 -2.45 -18.97
N LEU A 82 5.54 -2.78 -18.47
CA LEU A 82 6.77 -2.09 -18.79
C LEU A 82 7.18 -2.32 -20.25
N GLU A 83 7.15 -3.54 -20.74
CA GLU A 83 7.44 -3.91 -22.13
C GLU A 83 6.49 -3.25 -23.12
N GLN A 84 5.23 -3.10 -22.76
CA GLN A 84 4.23 -2.36 -23.54
C GLN A 84 4.43 -0.83 -23.49
N GLY A 85 5.35 -0.33 -22.68
CA GLY A 85 5.55 1.11 -22.45
C GLY A 85 4.35 1.81 -21.79
N LEU A 86 3.51 1.05 -21.11
CA LEU A 86 2.33 1.56 -20.41
C LEU A 86 2.67 2.14 -19.03
N ILE A 87 3.77 1.70 -18.43
CA ILE A 87 4.30 2.22 -17.18
C ILE A 87 5.79 2.50 -17.31
N ASN A 88 6.36 3.16 -16.32
CA ASN A 88 7.79 3.28 -16.11
C ASN A 88 8.16 2.79 -14.70
N THR A 89 9.39 3.02 -14.27
CA THR A 89 9.89 2.57 -12.96
C THR A 89 9.26 3.28 -11.76
N SER A 90 8.42 4.30 -11.99
CA SER A 90 7.64 4.96 -10.92
C SER A 90 6.41 4.16 -10.50
N PHE A 91 6.02 3.13 -11.29
CA PHE A 91 4.88 2.29 -10.95
C PHE A 91 5.12 1.50 -9.68
N GLY A 92 4.15 1.55 -8.80
CA GLY A 92 4.19 0.84 -7.54
C GLY A 92 2.80 0.64 -6.93
N PHE A 93 2.81 0.06 -5.75
CA PHE A 93 1.61 -0.13 -4.95
C PHE A 93 1.91 0.16 -3.47
N GLU A 94 0.86 0.52 -2.76
CA GLU A 94 0.93 0.74 -1.32
C GLU A 94 -0.37 0.29 -0.64
N GLN A 95 -0.27 -0.08 0.63
CA GLN A 95 -1.41 -0.31 1.50
C GLN A 95 -1.61 0.92 2.38
N PHE A 96 -2.73 1.57 2.20
CA PHE A 96 -3.13 2.72 2.99
C PHE A 96 -4.11 2.27 4.06
N THR A 97 -3.66 2.17 5.30
CA THR A 97 -4.46 1.65 6.40
C THR A 97 -4.47 2.60 7.58
N GLY A 98 -5.62 2.71 8.24
CA GLY A 98 -5.78 3.49 9.45
C GLY A 98 -6.93 2.97 10.30
N PHE A 99 -7.30 3.76 11.32
CA PHE A 99 -8.42 3.38 12.18
C PHE A 99 -9.74 3.51 11.42
N GLY A 100 -10.38 2.38 11.13
CA GLY A 100 -11.67 2.32 10.46
C GLY A 100 -11.63 2.43 8.93
N TYR A 101 -10.45 2.45 8.30
CA TYR A 101 -10.32 2.44 6.85
C TYR A 101 -9.11 1.63 6.38
N ALA A 102 -9.24 1.06 5.20
CA ALA A 102 -8.14 0.44 4.49
C ALA A 102 -8.35 0.54 2.98
N ALA A 103 -7.26 0.72 2.25
CA ALA A 103 -7.25 0.71 0.80
C ALA A 103 -5.91 0.17 0.27
N THR A 104 -5.97 -0.48 -0.87
CA THR A 104 -4.80 -0.80 -1.68
C THR A 104 -4.76 0.16 -2.87
N ILE A 105 -3.65 0.84 -3.09
CA ILE A 105 -3.49 1.85 -4.13
C ILE A 105 -2.35 1.41 -5.06
N PHE A 106 -2.62 1.37 -6.37
CA PHE A 106 -1.62 1.27 -7.42
C PHE A 106 -1.44 2.64 -8.04
N ASN A 107 -0.22 3.12 -8.12
CA ASN A 107 0.10 4.44 -8.64
C ASN A 107 1.28 4.41 -9.61
N GLY A 108 1.42 5.46 -10.38
CA GLY A 108 2.51 5.61 -11.32
C GLY A 108 2.20 6.60 -12.42
N GLU A 109 3.13 6.69 -13.36
CA GLU A 109 2.96 7.46 -14.60
C GLU A 109 2.55 6.56 -15.75
N SER A 110 1.58 7.00 -16.56
CA SER A 110 1.15 6.27 -17.76
C SER A 110 0.53 7.21 -18.78
N LYS A 111 0.83 6.98 -20.05
CA LYS A 111 0.15 7.64 -21.17
C LYS A 111 -1.26 7.06 -21.40
N ASN A 112 -1.55 5.88 -20.87
CA ASN A 112 -2.85 5.23 -20.99
C ASN A 112 -3.28 4.57 -19.66
N PRO A 113 -3.65 5.39 -18.64
CA PRO A 113 -4.03 4.89 -17.33
C PRO A 113 -5.20 3.89 -17.34
N LYS A 114 -6.14 4.06 -18.28
CA LYS A 114 -7.31 3.17 -18.39
C LYS A 114 -6.92 1.75 -18.79
N GLU A 115 -5.95 1.61 -19.69
CA GLU A 115 -5.45 0.30 -20.09
C GLU A 115 -4.66 -0.35 -18.94
N VAL A 116 -3.84 0.42 -18.21
CA VAL A 116 -3.16 -0.07 -17.01
C VAL A 116 -4.16 -0.59 -15.99
N ALA A 117 -5.19 0.19 -15.67
CA ALA A 117 -6.24 -0.22 -14.72
C ALA A 117 -6.97 -1.50 -15.16
N LYS A 118 -7.24 -1.63 -16.47
CA LYS A 118 -7.85 -2.84 -17.05
C LYS A 118 -6.95 -4.06 -16.88
N GLN A 119 -5.65 -3.94 -17.14
CA GLN A 119 -4.71 -5.05 -17.01
C GLN A 119 -4.49 -5.44 -15.55
N ILE A 120 -4.41 -4.48 -14.60
CA ILE A 120 -4.36 -4.76 -13.17
C ILE A 120 -5.61 -5.57 -12.74
N LYS A 121 -6.82 -5.12 -13.12
CA LYS A 121 -8.07 -5.83 -12.79
C LYS A 121 -8.11 -7.24 -13.41
N ALA A 122 -7.61 -7.40 -14.61
CA ALA A 122 -7.52 -8.70 -15.27
C ALA A 122 -6.54 -9.64 -14.55
N ALA A 123 -5.39 -9.15 -14.12
CA ALA A 123 -4.40 -9.92 -13.35
C ALA A 123 -4.95 -10.35 -11.99
N ILE A 124 -5.68 -9.46 -11.29
CA ILE A 124 -6.36 -9.80 -10.03
C ILE A 124 -7.38 -10.93 -10.26
N LYS A 125 -8.18 -10.82 -11.33
CA LYS A 125 -9.15 -11.85 -11.68
C LYS A 125 -8.48 -13.18 -11.99
N SER A 126 -7.43 -13.17 -12.81
CA SER A 126 -6.66 -14.37 -13.15
C SER A 126 -6.06 -15.04 -11.91
N MET A 127 -5.48 -14.27 -10.99
CA MET A 127 -4.93 -14.80 -9.76
C MET A 127 -6.00 -15.44 -8.85
N ARG A 128 -7.20 -14.87 -8.82
CA ARG A 128 -8.34 -15.46 -8.08
C ARG A 128 -8.82 -16.79 -8.69
N GLU A 129 -8.83 -16.91 -10.00
CA GLU A 129 -9.36 -18.07 -10.72
C GLU A 129 -8.35 -19.22 -10.78
N ASN A 130 -7.08 -18.90 -11.00
CA ASN A 130 -6.01 -19.87 -11.23
C ASN A 130 -5.16 -20.18 -9.98
N GLY A 131 -5.32 -19.37 -8.91
CA GLY A 131 -4.49 -19.49 -7.72
C GLY A 131 -3.10 -18.88 -7.91
N ILE A 132 -2.20 -19.18 -6.97
CA ILE A 132 -0.83 -18.69 -6.91
C ILE A 132 0.12 -19.86 -7.16
N ASN A 133 1.10 -19.66 -8.02
CA ASN A 133 2.16 -20.64 -8.25
C ASN A 133 3.02 -20.77 -6.98
N ALA A 134 3.29 -22.00 -6.55
CA ALA A 134 4.03 -22.28 -5.32
C ALA A 134 5.50 -21.81 -5.38
N GLU A 135 6.15 -21.90 -6.55
CA GLU A 135 7.53 -21.45 -6.73
C GLU A 135 7.62 -19.92 -6.64
N ASP A 136 6.70 -19.20 -7.29
CA ASP A 136 6.60 -17.75 -7.23
C ASP A 136 6.32 -17.27 -5.82
N PHE A 137 5.43 -17.95 -5.10
CA PHE A 137 5.16 -17.69 -3.70
C PHE A 137 6.42 -17.82 -2.84
N GLU A 138 7.15 -18.93 -2.96
CA GLU A 138 8.37 -19.15 -2.19
C GLU A 138 9.48 -18.15 -2.53
N ARG A 139 9.62 -17.78 -3.80
CA ARG A 139 10.56 -16.74 -4.23
C ARG A 139 10.21 -15.39 -3.61
N THR A 140 8.94 -15.00 -3.67
CA THR A 140 8.46 -13.73 -3.11
C THR A 140 8.59 -13.70 -1.59
N ARG A 141 8.24 -14.78 -0.91
CA ARG A 141 8.40 -14.93 0.53
C ARG A 141 9.85 -14.73 0.95
N ARG A 142 10.80 -15.37 0.25
CA ARG A 142 12.23 -15.22 0.54
C ARG A 142 12.72 -13.79 0.27
N LYS A 143 12.24 -13.16 -0.80
CA LYS A 143 12.57 -11.75 -1.11
C LYS A 143 12.12 -10.82 0.01
N LEU A 144 10.87 -10.93 0.45
CA LEU A 144 10.33 -10.09 1.53
C LEU A 144 11.03 -10.36 2.86
N TYR A 145 11.28 -11.62 3.21
CA TYR A 145 12.05 -11.99 4.39
C TYR A 145 13.46 -11.38 4.36
N GLY A 146 14.17 -11.51 3.24
CA GLY A 146 15.49 -10.92 3.07
C GLY A 146 15.48 -9.40 3.21
N ARG A 147 14.46 -8.71 2.68
CA ARG A 147 14.28 -7.27 2.84
C ARG A 147 14.09 -6.89 4.31
N THR A 148 13.24 -7.61 5.03
CA THR A 148 13.03 -7.40 6.47
C THR A 148 14.31 -7.63 7.27
N VAL A 149 15.09 -8.68 6.96
CA VAL A 149 16.39 -8.90 7.63
C VAL A 149 17.36 -7.75 7.34
N MET A 150 17.37 -7.25 6.12
CA MET A 150 18.23 -6.13 5.74
C MET A 150 17.82 -4.80 6.41
N SER A 151 16.52 -4.58 6.68
CA SER A 151 16.06 -3.35 7.37
C SER A 151 16.59 -3.24 8.80
N PHE A 152 16.93 -4.35 9.44
CA PHE A 152 17.59 -4.33 10.76
C PHE A 152 19.03 -3.77 10.76
N ASN A 153 19.61 -3.46 9.61
CA ASN A 153 20.86 -2.73 9.51
C ASN A 153 20.68 -1.20 9.52
N ASP A 154 19.44 -0.72 9.45
CA ASP A 154 19.09 0.69 9.45
C ASP A 154 18.40 1.06 10.77
N ILE A 155 19.01 1.97 11.52
CA ILE A 155 18.50 2.43 12.83
C ILE A 155 17.16 3.15 12.69
N ASP A 156 16.96 3.91 11.61
CA ASP A 156 15.73 4.66 11.38
C ASP A 156 14.58 3.71 11.04
N GLU A 157 14.85 2.66 10.24
CA GLU A 157 13.88 1.59 9.96
C GLU A 157 13.49 0.86 11.25
N ILE A 158 14.46 0.47 12.08
CA ILE A 158 14.19 -0.18 13.39
C ILE A 158 13.32 0.71 14.27
N ALA A 159 13.66 2.01 14.37
CA ALA A 159 12.91 2.94 15.19
C ALA A 159 11.47 3.11 14.69
N ASN A 160 11.27 3.23 13.38
CA ASN A 160 9.94 3.35 12.77
C ASN A 160 9.11 2.07 12.97
N ASP A 161 9.72 0.90 12.81
CA ASP A 161 9.06 -0.39 13.02
C ASP A 161 8.62 -0.56 14.48
N LEU A 162 9.47 -0.20 15.45
CA LEU A 162 9.13 -0.24 16.87
C LEU A 162 7.99 0.71 17.23
N VAL A 163 8.01 1.93 16.68
CA VAL A 163 6.92 2.91 16.87
C VAL A 163 5.63 2.37 16.25
N GLY A 164 5.69 1.84 15.04
CA GLY A 164 4.56 1.22 14.37
C GLY A 164 3.98 0.06 15.18
N ALA A 165 4.83 -0.86 15.64
CA ALA A 165 4.44 -2.00 16.47
C ALA A 165 3.77 -1.56 17.78
N HIS A 166 4.28 -0.51 18.43
CA HIS A 166 3.70 0.05 19.64
C HIS A 166 2.26 0.57 19.41
N PHE A 167 2.05 1.36 18.37
CA PHE A 167 0.71 1.87 18.04
C PHE A 167 -0.23 0.79 17.53
N ASP A 168 0.30 -0.23 16.87
CA ASP A 168 -0.44 -1.36 16.37
C ASP A 168 -0.72 -2.40 17.46
N LYS A 169 -0.11 -2.25 18.65
CA LYS A 169 -0.17 -3.22 19.75
C LYS A 169 0.24 -4.64 19.30
N VAL A 170 1.25 -4.70 18.47
CA VAL A 170 1.88 -5.93 18.00
C VAL A 170 3.25 -5.99 18.68
N GLY A 171 3.42 -6.95 19.58
CA GLY A 171 4.67 -7.20 20.29
C GLY A 171 4.95 -8.69 20.31
#